data_94ee9a2a1a9199bd441c6b6c3ecf8313
#
_entry.id   94ee9a2a1a9199bd441c6b6c3ecf8313
#
_cell.length_a   1.000
_cell.length_b   1.000
_cell.length_c   1.000
_cell.angle_alpha   90.00
_cell.angle_beta   90.00
_cell.angle_gamma   90.00
#
_symmetry.space_group_name_H-M   'P 1'
#
loop_
_entity.id
_entity.type
_entity.pdbx_description
1 polymer ?
#
loop_
_entity_poly.entity_id
_entity_poly.type
_entity_poly.pdbx_seq_one_letter_code
_entity_poly.pdbx_strand_id
1 'polypeptide(L)'
;MASQQGNNNNEQDKSFSSLGLSIGSTITIETVSPPRKYQVSLLGFVEDRSILITTPLRDGMEVLLDKDSSVAIRMLVGKQICAFETKVAYRSIHPYSYYHLVYPEEIKAVQVRDAERVDTQITAEIDSDFDIVGEWPKPAYIDNLSKSGARMSSPHSLGEK
;
A
#
# COMPACT_ATOMS: atom_id res chain seq x y z
N MET A 1 20.86 35.18 -9.54
CA MET A 1 21.36 33.80 -9.29
C MET A 1 20.38 33.14 -8.31
N ALA A 2 19.45 32.39 -8.81
CA ALA A 2 18.45 31.68 -8.00
C ALA A 2 18.89 30.21 -7.92
N SER A 3 19.27 29.80 -6.73
CA SER A 3 19.66 28.41 -6.43
C SER A 3 18.41 27.53 -6.42
N GLN A 4 18.29 26.65 -7.38
CA GLN A 4 17.34 25.57 -7.38
C GLN A 4 17.79 24.56 -6.31
N GLN A 5 17.07 24.49 -5.21
CA GLN A 5 17.17 23.37 -4.28
C GLN A 5 16.47 22.16 -4.92
N GLY A 6 17.27 21.24 -5.43
CA GLY A 6 16.83 19.94 -5.88
C GLY A 6 16.28 19.14 -4.70
N ASN A 7 15.05 18.71 -4.82
CA ASN A 7 14.38 17.80 -3.90
C ASN A 7 15.02 16.41 -4.11
N ASN A 8 16.05 16.09 -3.35
CA ASN A 8 16.65 14.76 -3.30
C ASN A 8 15.70 13.82 -2.58
N ASN A 9 14.69 13.33 -3.29
CA ASN A 9 14.02 12.10 -2.88
C ASN A 9 15.07 10.99 -2.91
N ASN A 10 15.37 10.44 -1.77
CA ASN A 10 16.33 9.37 -1.57
C ASN A 10 15.72 8.07 -2.17
N GLU A 11 15.71 7.97 -3.51
CA GLU A 11 15.40 6.73 -4.21
C GLU A 11 16.57 5.78 -3.99
N GLN A 12 16.33 4.68 -3.29
CA GLN A 12 17.33 3.62 -3.11
C GLN A 12 16.92 2.44 -3.97
N ASP A 13 17.79 2.04 -4.86
CA ASP A 13 17.66 0.78 -5.59
C ASP A 13 17.84 -0.38 -4.62
N LYS A 14 16.85 -1.24 -4.58
CA LYS A 14 16.85 -2.42 -3.70
C LYS A 14 16.59 -3.68 -4.51
N SER A 15 17.24 -4.77 -4.13
CA SER A 15 16.84 -6.09 -4.61
C SER A 15 15.57 -6.55 -3.90
N PHE A 16 14.76 -7.39 -4.53
CA PHE A 16 13.53 -7.90 -3.92
C PHE A 16 13.81 -8.69 -2.63
N SER A 17 14.89 -9.46 -2.61
CA SER A 17 15.35 -10.22 -1.43
C SER A 17 15.71 -9.31 -0.24
N SER A 18 16.23 -8.11 -0.50
CA SER A 18 16.61 -7.15 0.54
C SER A 18 15.41 -6.45 1.21
N LEU A 19 14.21 -6.57 0.66
CA LEU A 19 13.01 -5.94 1.21
C LEU A 19 12.53 -6.58 2.52
N GLY A 20 12.98 -7.79 2.84
CA GLY A 20 12.57 -8.48 4.07
C GLY A 20 11.08 -8.86 4.10
N LEU A 21 10.47 -9.06 2.93
CA LEU A 21 9.07 -9.49 2.83
C LEU A 21 8.91 -10.94 3.26
N SER A 22 7.88 -11.20 4.04
CA SER A 22 7.49 -12.54 4.45
C SER A 22 6.43 -13.13 3.51
N ILE A 23 6.38 -14.46 3.41
CA ILE A 23 5.25 -15.15 2.76
C ILE A 23 3.96 -14.70 3.43
N GLY A 24 2.94 -14.42 2.64
CA GLY A 24 1.66 -13.85 3.10
C GLY A 24 1.63 -12.32 3.15
N SER A 25 2.76 -11.61 2.93
CA SER A 25 2.75 -10.15 2.85
C SER A 25 1.79 -9.67 1.77
N THR A 26 0.98 -8.65 2.11
CA THR A 26 0.03 -8.05 1.17
C THR A 26 0.76 -7.16 0.16
N ILE A 27 0.47 -7.38 -1.10
CA ILE A 27 1.00 -6.65 -2.24
C ILE A 27 -0.18 -6.08 -3.03
N THR A 28 -0.06 -4.84 -3.49
CA THR A 28 -1.00 -4.27 -4.44
C THR A 28 -0.46 -4.45 -5.86
N ILE A 29 -1.24 -5.12 -6.69
CA ILE A 29 -0.99 -5.24 -8.13
C ILE A 29 -1.92 -4.30 -8.88
N GLU A 30 -1.38 -3.53 -9.81
CA GLU A 30 -2.12 -2.59 -10.65
C GLU A 30 -1.95 -2.96 -12.13
N THR A 31 -3.06 -3.24 -12.80
CA THR A 31 -3.07 -3.51 -14.25
C THR A 31 -3.04 -2.20 -15.02
N VAL A 32 -2.48 -2.23 -16.24
CA VAL A 32 -2.35 -1.04 -17.09
C VAL A 32 -3.63 -0.82 -17.93
N SER A 33 -4.20 -1.88 -18.45
CA SER A 33 -5.37 -1.78 -19.36
C SER A 33 -6.35 -2.94 -19.13
N PRO A 34 -7.53 -2.67 -18.58
CA PRO A 34 -7.95 -1.44 -17.91
C PRO A 34 -7.20 -1.22 -16.58
N PRO A 35 -6.99 0.04 -16.15
CA PRO A 35 -6.30 0.31 -14.90
C PRO A 35 -7.18 -0.12 -13.71
N ARG A 36 -6.72 -1.11 -12.98
CA ARG A 36 -7.39 -1.65 -11.78
C ARG A 36 -6.38 -2.07 -10.74
N LYS A 37 -6.76 -1.95 -9.48
CA LYS A 37 -5.93 -2.34 -8.33
C LYS A 37 -6.53 -3.56 -7.66
N TYR A 38 -5.68 -4.52 -7.35
CA TYR A 38 -6.05 -5.72 -6.62
C TYR A 38 -5.06 -5.93 -5.47
N GLN A 39 -5.54 -6.45 -4.36
CA GLN A 39 -4.69 -6.93 -3.29
C GLN A 39 -4.44 -8.42 -3.49
N VAL A 40 -3.18 -8.81 -3.41
CA VAL A 40 -2.72 -10.20 -3.50
C VAL A 40 -1.71 -10.48 -2.40
N SER A 41 -1.45 -11.75 -2.11
CA SER A 41 -0.44 -12.14 -1.13
C SER A 41 0.80 -12.69 -1.83
N LEU A 42 1.97 -12.38 -1.28
CA LEU A 42 3.23 -12.98 -1.68
C LEU A 42 3.25 -14.46 -1.27
N LEU A 43 3.45 -15.35 -2.22
CA LEU A 43 3.63 -16.79 -1.98
C LEU A 43 5.12 -17.17 -1.87
N GLY A 44 5.99 -16.38 -2.47
CA GLY A 44 7.42 -16.58 -2.47
C GLY A 44 8.08 -15.93 -3.68
N PHE A 45 9.37 -16.14 -3.80
CA PHE A 45 10.14 -15.70 -4.98
C PHE A 45 11.36 -16.59 -5.18
N VAL A 46 11.83 -16.62 -6.42
CA VAL A 46 13.14 -17.15 -6.78
C VAL A 46 13.92 -16.01 -7.38
N GLU A 47 15.03 -15.66 -6.74
CA GLU A 47 15.87 -14.53 -7.12
C GLU A 47 16.27 -14.63 -8.59
N ASP A 48 16.24 -13.50 -9.30
CA ASP A 48 16.52 -13.35 -10.74
C ASP A 48 15.62 -14.20 -11.66
N ARG A 49 14.57 -14.83 -11.13
CA ARG A 49 13.67 -15.66 -11.93
C ARG A 49 12.21 -15.22 -11.88
N SER A 50 11.59 -15.28 -10.70
CA SER A 50 10.16 -14.95 -10.60
C SER A 50 9.72 -14.63 -9.19
N ILE A 51 8.64 -13.84 -9.11
CA ILE A 51 7.88 -13.60 -7.88
C ILE A 51 6.55 -14.34 -8.02
N LEU A 52 6.12 -15.03 -6.97
CA LEU A 52 4.88 -15.79 -6.91
C LEU A 52 3.85 -15.04 -6.06
N ILE A 53 2.66 -14.84 -6.62
CA ILE A 53 1.56 -14.16 -5.96
C ILE A 53 0.27 -14.97 -6.06
N THR A 54 -0.63 -14.80 -5.11
CA THR A 54 -1.98 -15.36 -5.20
C THR A 54 -2.73 -14.78 -6.40
N THR A 55 -3.72 -15.52 -6.91
CA THR A 55 -4.62 -14.99 -7.95
C THR A 55 -5.39 -13.78 -7.41
N PRO A 56 -5.41 -12.64 -8.14
CA PRO A 56 -6.24 -11.51 -7.76
C PRO A 56 -7.72 -11.90 -7.72
N LEU A 57 -8.45 -11.36 -6.73
CA LEU A 57 -9.88 -11.56 -6.60
C LEU A 57 -10.62 -10.24 -6.77
N ARG A 58 -11.81 -10.32 -7.36
CA ARG A 58 -12.79 -9.24 -7.39
C ARG A 58 -14.16 -9.81 -7.08
N ASP A 59 -14.79 -9.30 -6.03
CA ASP A 59 -16.11 -9.77 -5.57
C ASP A 59 -16.14 -11.30 -5.35
N GLY A 60 -15.02 -11.86 -4.86
CA GLY A 60 -14.84 -13.29 -4.62
C GLY A 60 -14.51 -14.13 -5.86
N MET A 61 -14.48 -13.53 -7.05
CA MET A 61 -14.13 -14.21 -8.30
C MET A 61 -12.69 -13.97 -8.71
N GLU A 62 -12.06 -15.00 -9.27
CA GLU A 62 -10.69 -14.89 -9.82
C GLU A 62 -10.65 -13.92 -10.99
N VAL A 63 -9.67 -13.01 -10.95
CA VAL A 63 -9.36 -12.12 -12.06
C VAL A 63 -8.25 -12.75 -12.90
N LEU A 64 -8.54 -12.93 -14.19
CA LEU A 64 -7.57 -13.46 -15.13
C LEU A 64 -6.66 -12.33 -15.62
N LEU A 65 -5.36 -12.54 -15.44
CA LEU A 65 -4.32 -11.68 -16.00
C LEU A 65 -3.72 -12.39 -17.21
N ASP A 66 -3.62 -11.67 -18.31
CA ASP A 66 -3.04 -12.23 -19.54
C ASP A 66 -1.53 -12.39 -19.38
N LYS A 67 -1.00 -13.47 -19.99
CA LYS A 67 0.44 -13.67 -20.09
C LYS A 67 1.08 -12.49 -20.82
N ASP A 68 2.27 -12.10 -20.38
CA ASP A 68 3.07 -10.98 -20.88
C ASP A 68 2.43 -9.58 -20.68
N SER A 69 1.26 -9.50 -20.02
CA SER A 69 0.69 -8.19 -19.63
C SER A 69 1.54 -7.50 -18.60
N SER A 70 1.71 -6.17 -18.76
CA SER A 70 2.44 -5.33 -17.82
C SER A 70 1.58 -5.04 -16.59
N VAL A 71 2.21 -5.11 -15.43
CA VAL A 71 1.59 -4.80 -14.14
C VAL A 71 2.56 -3.99 -13.29
N ALA A 72 2.02 -3.04 -12.52
CA ALA A 72 2.79 -2.34 -11.51
C ALA A 72 2.52 -2.97 -10.12
N ILE A 73 3.58 -3.18 -9.38
CA ILE A 73 3.55 -3.72 -8.02
C ILE A 73 3.85 -2.60 -7.04
N ARG A 74 3.07 -2.54 -5.98
CA ARG A 74 3.31 -1.62 -4.85
C ARG A 74 3.14 -2.36 -3.54
N MET A 75 4.05 -2.10 -2.61
CA MET A 75 4.01 -2.69 -1.29
C MET A 75 4.56 -1.73 -0.24
N LEU A 76 4.07 -1.85 0.98
CA LEU A 76 4.61 -1.11 2.12
C LEU A 76 5.62 -2.01 2.85
N VAL A 77 6.87 -1.55 2.93
CA VAL A 77 7.95 -2.24 3.63
C VAL A 77 8.48 -1.32 4.72
N GLY A 78 8.12 -1.59 5.96
CA GLY A 78 8.43 -0.67 7.06
C GLY A 78 7.80 0.70 6.83
N LYS A 79 8.64 1.72 6.66
CA LYS A 79 8.20 3.13 6.43
C LYS A 79 8.29 3.55 4.95
N GLN A 80 8.64 2.63 4.06
CA GLN A 80 8.85 2.90 2.64
C GLN A 80 7.76 2.25 1.80
N ILE A 81 7.33 2.95 0.74
CA ILE A 81 6.61 2.31 -0.36
C ILE A 81 7.64 1.88 -1.38
N CYS A 82 7.67 0.57 -1.64
CA CYS A 82 8.45 -0.02 -2.71
C CYS A 82 7.54 -0.24 -3.91
N ALA A 83 8.01 0.14 -5.09
CA ALA A 83 7.25 -0.02 -6.33
C ALA A 83 8.17 -0.46 -7.47
N PHE A 84 7.66 -1.29 -8.35
CA PHE A 84 8.30 -1.69 -9.59
C PHE A 84 7.27 -2.11 -10.64
N GLU A 85 7.68 -2.09 -11.90
CA GLU A 85 6.92 -2.64 -13.01
C GLU A 85 7.45 -4.03 -13.36
N THR A 86 6.55 -4.91 -13.74
CA THR A 86 6.89 -6.26 -14.18
C THR A 86 5.83 -6.79 -15.15
N LYS A 87 5.98 -8.05 -15.56
CA LYS A 87 5.04 -8.74 -16.45
C LYS A 87 4.57 -10.04 -15.84
N VAL A 88 3.37 -10.43 -16.21
CA VAL A 88 2.82 -11.75 -15.92
C VAL A 88 3.58 -12.79 -16.73
N ALA A 89 4.37 -13.62 -16.09
CA ALA A 89 5.15 -14.65 -16.76
C ALA A 89 4.32 -15.92 -17.05
N TYR A 90 3.57 -16.37 -16.03
CA TYR A 90 2.83 -17.62 -16.12
C TYR A 90 1.73 -17.69 -15.07
N ARG A 91 0.63 -18.39 -15.36
CA ARG A 91 -0.40 -18.79 -14.41
C ARG A 91 -0.33 -20.28 -14.14
N SER A 92 -0.15 -20.67 -12.90
CA SER A 92 -0.36 -22.04 -12.45
C SER A 92 -1.83 -22.22 -12.04
N ILE A 93 -2.40 -23.38 -12.30
CA ILE A 93 -3.78 -23.73 -11.91
C ILE A 93 -3.84 -24.95 -11.00
N HIS A 94 -2.74 -25.62 -10.79
CA HIS A 94 -2.63 -26.80 -9.92
C HIS A 94 -1.55 -26.60 -8.87
N PRO A 95 -1.77 -27.03 -7.62
CA PRO A 95 -3.02 -27.55 -7.03
C PRO A 95 -4.07 -26.46 -6.77
N TYR A 96 -3.70 -25.18 -6.84
CA TYR A 96 -4.54 -24.00 -6.76
C TYR A 96 -4.00 -22.90 -7.68
N SER A 97 -4.83 -21.90 -7.99
CA SER A 97 -4.48 -20.86 -8.92
C SER A 97 -3.53 -19.82 -8.31
N TYR A 98 -2.42 -19.52 -8.99
CA TYR A 98 -1.47 -18.47 -8.64
C TYR A 98 -0.69 -17.99 -9.86
N TYR A 99 -0.02 -16.84 -9.73
CA TYR A 99 0.74 -16.22 -10.80
C TYR A 99 2.23 -16.16 -10.51
N HIS A 100 3.02 -16.37 -11.56
CA HIS A 100 4.42 -16.01 -11.62
C HIS A 100 4.53 -14.66 -12.31
N LEU A 101 5.21 -13.72 -11.68
CA LEU A 101 5.63 -12.46 -12.27
C LEU A 101 7.11 -12.54 -12.61
N VAL A 102 7.53 -11.86 -13.65
CA VAL A 102 8.96 -11.72 -13.98
C VAL A 102 9.66 -11.04 -12.80
N TYR A 103 10.86 -11.49 -12.46
CA TYR A 103 11.64 -10.86 -11.39
C TYR A 103 12.04 -9.43 -11.83
N PRO A 104 11.87 -8.42 -10.98
CA PRO A 104 12.19 -7.05 -11.34
C PRO A 104 13.69 -6.81 -11.37
N GLU A 105 14.15 -6.07 -12.35
CA GLU A 105 15.54 -5.64 -12.43
C GLU A 105 15.84 -4.53 -11.43
N GLU A 106 14.85 -3.65 -11.17
CA GLU A 106 15.01 -2.47 -10.34
C GLU A 106 13.76 -2.25 -9.48
N ILE A 107 13.95 -1.91 -8.21
CA ILE A 107 12.87 -1.61 -7.29
C ILE A 107 13.10 -0.21 -6.71
N LYS A 108 12.16 0.68 -6.97
CA LYS A 108 12.15 2.02 -6.39
C LYS A 108 11.56 1.99 -5.00
N ALA A 109 12.34 2.45 -4.02
CA ALA A 109 11.87 2.61 -2.66
C ALA A 109 11.80 4.10 -2.31
N VAL A 110 10.59 4.56 -1.96
CA VAL A 110 10.35 5.95 -1.56
C VAL A 110 9.89 5.99 -0.12
N GLN A 111 10.57 6.78 0.70
CA GLN A 111 10.12 7.02 2.06
C GLN A 111 8.89 7.94 2.03
N VAL A 112 7.75 7.43 2.44
CA VAL A 112 6.47 8.14 2.36
C VAL A 112 6.11 8.83 3.67
N ARG A 113 6.81 8.51 4.75
CA ARG A 113 6.51 9.04 6.07
C ARG A 113 7.77 9.53 6.78
N ASP A 114 7.81 10.82 7.02
CA ASP A 114 8.88 11.42 7.82
C ASP A 114 8.72 11.13 9.31
N ALA A 115 7.48 10.85 9.76
CA ALA A 115 7.14 10.59 11.15
C ALA A 115 6.60 9.19 11.36
N GLU A 116 7.05 8.57 12.43
CA GLU A 116 6.49 7.32 12.92
C GLU A 116 5.05 7.55 13.40
N ARG A 117 4.17 6.62 13.06
CA ARG A 117 2.81 6.57 13.57
C ARG A 117 2.73 5.49 14.63
N VAL A 118 2.22 5.87 15.79
CA VAL A 118 2.00 4.96 16.91
C VAL A 118 0.49 4.71 17.01
N ASP A 119 0.09 3.46 16.98
CA ASP A 119 -1.30 3.10 17.27
C ASP A 119 -1.56 3.36 18.74
N THR A 120 -2.67 4.05 19.03
CA THR A 120 -3.06 4.49 20.36
C THR A 120 -4.54 4.25 20.56
N GLN A 121 -4.97 4.39 21.80
CA GLN A 121 -6.39 4.42 22.15
C GLN A 121 -6.60 5.52 23.21
N ILE A 122 -6.58 6.78 22.75
CA ILE A 122 -6.71 7.94 23.63
C ILE A 122 -8.13 8.49 23.46
N THR A 123 -8.85 8.61 24.55
CA THR A 123 -10.15 9.28 24.57
C THR A 123 -9.95 10.78 24.39
N ALA A 124 -10.73 11.37 23.50
CA ALA A 124 -10.72 12.80 23.21
C ALA A 124 -12.16 13.32 23.10
N GLU A 125 -12.30 14.61 23.16
CA GLU A 125 -13.55 15.31 22.88
C GLU A 125 -13.33 16.24 21.69
N ILE A 126 -14.30 16.28 20.79
CA ILE A 126 -14.31 17.23 19.66
C ILE A 126 -15.33 18.29 20.00
N ASP A 127 -14.88 19.52 20.04
CA ASP A 127 -15.75 20.69 20.16
C ASP A 127 -15.87 21.42 18.83
N SER A 128 -16.89 22.27 18.70
CA SER A 128 -17.13 23.06 17.51
C SER A 128 -17.08 24.55 17.84
N ASP A 129 -16.22 25.28 17.14
CA ASP A 129 -16.16 26.72 17.19
C ASP A 129 -17.23 27.40 16.28
N PHE A 130 -18.08 26.60 15.63
CA PHE A 130 -19.12 27.06 14.72
C PHE A 130 -20.50 26.69 15.23
N ASP A 131 -21.52 27.49 14.86
CA ASP A 131 -22.94 27.18 15.11
C ASP A 131 -23.39 25.96 14.28
N ILE A 132 -22.96 24.76 14.70
CA ILE A 132 -23.42 23.49 14.14
C ILE A 132 -24.52 22.96 15.05
N VAL A 133 -25.67 22.62 14.47
CA VAL A 133 -26.81 22.05 15.18
C VAL A 133 -26.40 20.70 15.81
N GLY A 134 -26.57 20.58 17.13
CA GLY A 134 -26.31 19.36 17.88
C GLY A 134 -25.71 19.60 19.25
N GLU A 135 -25.60 18.53 20.03
CA GLU A 135 -24.92 18.58 21.33
C GLU A 135 -23.41 18.48 21.14
N TRP A 136 -22.69 19.41 21.71
CA TRP A 136 -21.22 19.48 21.73
C TRP A 136 -20.74 19.65 23.19
N PRO A 137 -19.53 19.15 23.54
CA PRO A 137 -18.58 18.40 22.72
C PRO A 137 -19.01 16.97 22.43
N LYS A 138 -18.45 16.36 21.36
CA LYS A 138 -18.70 14.97 21.00
C LYS A 138 -17.52 14.06 21.36
N PRO A 139 -17.77 12.85 21.89
CA PRO A 139 -16.70 11.92 22.18
C PRO A 139 -16.00 11.43 20.91
N ALA A 140 -14.70 11.27 21.02
CA ALA A 140 -13.85 10.76 19.97
C ALA A 140 -12.73 9.90 20.54
N TYR A 141 -12.06 9.17 19.66
CA TYR A 141 -10.89 8.35 19.99
C TYR A 141 -9.76 8.68 19.03
N ILE A 142 -8.56 8.87 19.57
CA ILE A 142 -7.35 8.97 18.76
C ILE A 142 -6.80 7.56 18.60
N ASP A 143 -6.93 7.02 17.38
CA ASP A 143 -6.53 5.66 17.05
C ASP A 143 -5.07 5.56 16.60
N ASN A 144 -4.52 6.68 16.13
CA ASN A 144 -3.17 6.72 15.60
C ASN A 144 -2.59 8.14 15.74
N LEU A 145 -1.36 8.25 16.22
CA LEU A 145 -0.69 9.53 16.48
C LEU A 145 0.69 9.55 15.84
N SER A 146 1.08 10.70 15.31
CA SER A 146 2.42 10.98 14.80
C SER A 146 2.86 12.40 15.17
N LYS A 147 4.10 12.76 14.88
CA LYS A 147 4.60 14.15 15.10
C LYS A 147 3.81 15.20 14.28
N SER A 148 3.20 14.80 13.17
CA SER A 148 2.54 15.73 12.24
C SER A 148 1.02 15.64 12.25
N GLY A 149 0.41 14.71 12.99
CA GLY A 149 -1.05 14.58 13.02
C GLY A 149 -1.55 13.35 13.75
N ALA A 150 -2.86 13.28 13.90
CA ALA A 150 -3.57 12.17 14.51
C ALA A 150 -4.70 11.69 13.59
N ARG A 151 -5.02 10.39 13.69
CA ARG A 151 -6.27 9.86 13.17
C ARG A 151 -7.25 9.73 14.32
N MET A 152 -8.42 10.34 14.13
CA MET A 152 -9.51 10.24 15.10
C MET A 152 -10.71 9.52 14.49
N SER A 153 -11.43 8.81 15.32
CA SER A 153 -12.74 8.24 15.04
C SER A 153 -13.75 8.76 16.05
N SER A 154 -14.99 8.94 15.61
CA SER A 154 -16.09 9.31 16.49
C SER A 154 -17.32 8.43 16.18
N PRO A 155 -18.05 7.94 17.18
CA PRO A 155 -19.29 7.22 16.96
C PRO A 155 -20.44 8.12 16.50
N HIS A 156 -20.25 9.44 16.52
CA HIS A 156 -21.24 10.43 16.11
C HIS A 156 -20.86 11.10 14.80
N SER A 157 -21.87 11.40 13.96
CA SER A 157 -21.65 12.23 12.77
C SER A 157 -21.18 13.62 13.19
N LEU A 158 -20.10 14.11 12.56
CA LEU A 158 -19.55 15.43 12.81
C LEU A 158 -20.20 16.53 11.95
N GLY A 159 -21.24 16.17 11.17
CA GLY A 159 -21.92 17.05 10.22
C GLY A 159 -21.21 17.02 8.85
N GLU A 160 -21.98 17.07 7.78
CA GLU A 160 -21.50 17.35 6.43
C GLU A 160 -21.64 18.86 6.17
N LYS A 161 -20.67 19.41 5.43
CA LYS A 161 -20.77 20.79 4.93
C LYS A 161 -21.70 20.87 3.75
#